data_9dddc99189a34334ee4f327de7cf4b0e
#
_entry.id   9dddc99189a34334ee4f327de7cf4b0e
#
_cell.length_a   1.000
_cell.length_b   1.000
_cell.length_c   1.000
_cell.angle_alpha   90.00
_cell.angle_beta   90.00
_cell.angle_gamma   90.00
#
_symmetry.space_group_name_H-M   'P 1'
#
loop_
_entity.id
_entity.type
_entity.pdbx_description
1 polymer ?
#
loop_
_entity_poly.entity_id
_entity_poly.type
_entity_poly.pdbx_seq_one_letter_code
_entity_poly.pdbx_strand_id
1 'polypeptide(L)'
;AMLAGSNFVSAYPGALGSLMGWSFEGAIIDNDMFGNIQRLVRGIEVNDETLSYEVIKNVVYGDGHYLKHPQTIKLMETEFLYPNLADRRTTQEWEDGGKETIFDLAHKKLGEMMKDHYPEYISRTIDKKIRESFPIKLDHKDMKNGNSRW
;
A
#
# COMPACT_ATOMS: atom_id res chain seq x y z
N ALA A 1 9.58 -4.49 -15.33
CA ALA A 1 9.37 -5.94 -15.30
C ALA A 1 7.89 -6.27 -15.56
N MET A 2 6.96 -5.80 -14.74
CA MET A 2 5.52 -6.10 -14.88
C MET A 2 4.94 -5.65 -16.23
N LEU A 3 5.24 -4.43 -16.68
CA LEU A 3 4.83 -3.95 -18.01
C LEU A 3 5.46 -4.72 -19.18
N ALA A 4 6.59 -5.39 -18.95
CA ALA A 4 7.21 -6.27 -19.94
C ALA A 4 6.56 -7.66 -19.99
N GLY A 5 5.48 -7.91 -19.27
CA GLY A 5 4.72 -9.14 -19.28
C GLY A 5 5.25 -10.25 -18.37
N SER A 6 6.02 -9.91 -17.33
CA SER A 6 6.47 -10.90 -16.34
C SER A 6 5.27 -11.47 -15.59
N ASN A 7 5.12 -12.80 -15.59
CA ASN A 7 4.07 -13.49 -14.84
C ASN A 7 4.31 -13.51 -13.32
N PHE A 8 5.57 -13.38 -12.92
CA PHE A 8 5.99 -13.33 -11.52
C PHE A 8 7.12 -12.33 -11.36
N VAL A 9 6.97 -11.43 -10.42
CA VAL A 9 8.01 -10.48 -10.02
C VAL A 9 8.30 -10.72 -8.55
N SER A 10 9.48 -11.26 -8.26
CA SER A 10 9.97 -11.37 -6.89
C SER A 10 10.38 -9.97 -6.42
N ALA A 11 9.66 -9.46 -5.44
CA ALA A 11 9.97 -8.20 -4.80
C ALA A 11 10.36 -8.46 -3.35
N TYR A 12 11.32 -7.68 -2.87
CA TYR A 12 11.77 -7.71 -1.49
C TYR A 12 11.44 -6.36 -0.84
N PRO A 13 10.18 -6.12 -0.43
CA PRO A 13 9.80 -4.83 0.16
C PRO A 13 10.65 -4.53 1.39
N GLY A 14 11.18 -3.32 1.46
CA GLY A 14 12.06 -2.90 2.55
C GLY A 14 13.52 -3.34 2.45
N ALA A 15 13.93 -4.06 1.40
CA ALA A 15 15.32 -4.46 1.22
C ALA A 15 16.21 -3.27 0.87
N LEU A 16 17.35 -3.19 1.52
CA LEU A 16 18.35 -2.12 1.38
C LEU A 16 19.71 -2.70 1.01
N GLY A 17 20.51 -1.89 0.29
CA GLY A 17 21.91 -2.21 -0.01
C GLY A 17 22.09 -3.59 -0.66
N SER A 18 21.34 -3.88 -1.72
CA SER A 18 21.41 -5.18 -2.42
C SER A 18 21.18 -6.39 -1.49
N LEU A 19 20.17 -6.31 -0.65
CA LEU A 19 19.78 -7.33 0.35
C LEU A 19 20.73 -7.44 1.56
N MET A 20 21.60 -6.47 1.77
CA MET A 20 22.49 -6.43 2.94
C MET A 20 21.81 -5.92 4.21
N GLY A 21 20.66 -5.25 4.08
CA GLY A 21 19.85 -4.75 5.17
C GLY A 21 18.36 -4.80 4.85
N TRP A 22 17.52 -4.56 5.86
CA TRP A 22 16.08 -4.53 5.69
C TRP A 22 15.44 -3.54 6.66
N SER A 23 14.43 -2.79 6.20
CA SER A 23 13.68 -1.81 6.99
C SER A 23 12.20 -2.13 6.97
N PHE A 24 11.58 -2.14 8.14
CA PHE A 24 10.12 -2.30 8.27
C PHE A 24 9.38 -1.10 7.67
N GLU A 25 9.87 0.11 7.90
CA GLU A 25 9.31 1.34 7.31
C GLU A 25 9.45 1.31 5.79
N GLY A 26 10.61 0.87 5.29
CA GLY A 26 10.82 0.64 3.87
C GLY A 26 9.82 -0.35 3.28
N ALA A 27 9.53 -1.45 3.97
CA ALA A 27 8.54 -2.42 3.53
C ALA A 27 7.12 -1.84 3.45
N ILE A 28 6.75 -0.96 4.37
CA ILE A 28 5.44 -0.27 4.37
C ILE A 28 5.37 0.72 3.20
N ILE A 29 6.45 1.47 2.94
CA ILE A 29 6.55 2.41 1.82
C ILE A 29 6.46 1.66 0.49
N ASP A 30 7.23 0.59 0.32
CA ASP A 30 7.24 -0.21 -0.89
C ASP A 30 5.88 -0.85 -1.16
N ASN A 31 5.17 -1.31 -0.12
CA ASN A 31 3.83 -1.84 -0.25
C ASN A 31 2.83 -0.80 -0.79
N ASP A 32 2.94 0.45 -0.37
CA ASP A 32 2.12 1.55 -0.89
C ASP A 32 2.47 1.84 -2.38
N MET A 33 3.76 1.80 -2.71
CA MET A 33 4.25 1.94 -4.09
C MET A 33 3.78 0.79 -5.01
N PHE A 34 3.68 -0.43 -4.50
CA PHE A 34 3.16 -1.57 -5.28
C PHE A 34 1.71 -1.36 -5.70
N GLY A 35 0.91 -0.68 -4.91
CA GLY A 35 -0.44 -0.26 -5.31
C GLY A 35 -0.41 0.59 -6.60
N ASN A 36 0.51 1.55 -6.70
CA ASN A 36 0.68 2.36 -7.92
C ASN A 36 1.10 1.52 -9.12
N ILE A 37 2.02 0.57 -8.92
CA ILE A 37 2.49 -0.34 -9.98
C ILE A 37 1.34 -1.22 -10.46
N GLN A 38 0.56 -1.79 -9.56
CA GLN A 38 -0.61 -2.62 -9.91
C GLN A 38 -1.65 -1.82 -10.69
N ARG A 39 -1.91 -0.57 -10.28
CA ARG A 39 -2.82 0.32 -11.00
C ARG A 39 -2.34 0.60 -12.43
N LEU A 40 -1.03 0.83 -12.59
CA LEU A 40 -0.42 1.04 -13.91
C LEU A 40 -0.53 -0.20 -14.79
N VAL A 41 -0.27 -1.38 -14.25
CA VAL A 41 -0.33 -2.66 -14.98
C VAL A 41 -1.75 -3.03 -15.38
N ARG A 42 -2.76 -2.68 -14.58
CA ARG A 42 -4.17 -2.84 -14.93
C ARG A 42 -4.50 -2.14 -16.26
N GLY A 43 -3.81 -1.03 -16.56
CA GLY A 43 -4.02 -0.26 -17.77
C GLY A 43 -5.32 0.53 -17.75
N ILE A 44 -5.75 0.92 -18.95
CA ILE A 44 -7.00 1.66 -19.20
C ILE A 44 -7.84 0.81 -20.14
N GLU A 45 -9.05 0.50 -19.73
CA GLU A 45 -10.02 -0.15 -20.58
C GLU A 45 -10.51 0.83 -21.65
N VAL A 46 -10.58 0.37 -22.91
CA VAL A 46 -11.05 1.18 -24.03
C VAL A 46 -12.33 0.59 -24.58
N ASN A 47 -13.44 1.28 -24.30
CA ASN A 47 -14.77 0.95 -24.78
C ASN A 47 -15.61 2.22 -24.96
N ASP A 48 -16.85 2.11 -25.42
CA ASP A 48 -17.70 3.27 -25.67
C ASP A 48 -17.97 4.11 -24.41
N GLU A 49 -18.05 3.48 -23.23
CA GLU A 49 -18.22 4.19 -21.96
C GLU A 49 -16.95 4.99 -21.59
N THR A 50 -15.77 4.37 -21.71
CA THR A 50 -14.50 5.01 -21.34
C THR A 50 -14.02 6.04 -22.36
N LEU A 51 -14.43 5.92 -23.62
CA LEU A 51 -14.21 6.97 -24.64
C LEU A 51 -15.00 8.25 -24.33
N SER A 52 -16.04 8.16 -23.53
CA SER A 52 -16.78 9.29 -22.95
C SER A 52 -17.31 10.33 -23.96
N TYR A 53 -17.55 9.92 -25.21
CA TYR A 53 -17.95 10.86 -26.28
C TYR A 53 -19.19 11.68 -25.91
N GLU A 54 -20.27 11.02 -25.45
CA GLU A 54 -21.51 11.73 -25.08
C GLU A 54 -21.30 12.63 -23.84
N VAL A 55 -20.45 12.21 -22.90
CA VAL A 55 -20.07 13.03 -21.74
C VAL A 55 -19.36 14.30 -22.17
N ILE A 56 -18.37 14.17 -23.06
CA ILE A 56 -17.62 15.31 -23.62
C ILE A 56 -18.57 16.27 -24.31
N LYS A 57 -19.43 15.74 -25.18
CA LYS A 57 -20.43 16.53 -25.91
C LYS A 57 -21.36 17.27 -24.95
N ASN A 58 -21.94 16.60 -23.99
CA ASN A 58 -22.87 17.21 -23.03
C ASN A 58 -22.20 18.27 -22.15
N VAL A 59 -20.96 18.06 -21.74
CA VAL A 59 -20.23 19.04 -20.93
C VAL A 59 -19.83 20.28 -21.79
N VAL A 60 -19.30 20.07 -22.99
CA VAL A 60 -18.84 21.16 -23.86
C VAL A 60 -20.00 22.08 -24.29
N TYR A 61 -21.16 21.50 -24.59
CA TYR A 61 -22.36 22.28 -24.95
C TYR A 61 -23.26 22.67 -23.77
N GLY A 62 -22.90 22.26 -22.55
CA GLY A 62 -23.63 22.53 -21.32
C GLY A 62 -22.83 23.35 -20.30
N ASP A 63 -22.59 22.79 -19.10
CA ASP A 63 -21.99 23.51 -17.96
C ASP A 63 -20.50 23.88 -18.13
N GLY A 64 -19.81 23.34 -19.13
CA GLY A 64 -18.40 23.64 -19.45
C GLY A 64 -17.36 23.04 -18.51
N HIS A 65 -17.74 22.19 -17.53
CA HIS A 65 -16.78 21.54 -16.63
C HIS A 65 -17.23 20.12 -16.22
N TYR A 66 -16.25 19.23 -16.03
CA TYR A 66 -16.46 17.80 -15.79
C TYR A 66 -16.69 17.43 -14.31
N LEU A 67 -16.32 18.29 -13.35
CA LEU A 67 -16.29 17.95 -11.93
C LEU A 67 -17.63 17.51 -11.33
N LYS A 68 -18.76 18.01 -11.89
CA LYS A 68 -20.11 17.63 -11.45
C LYS A 68 -20.69 16.43 -12.19
N HIS A 69 -20.01 15.97 -13.25
CA HIS A 69 -20.56 14.90 -14.07
C HIS A 69 -20.53 13.57 -13.30
N PRO A 70 -21.64 12.79 -13.28
CA PRO A 70 -21.71 11.53 -12.53
C PRO A 70 -20.61 10.51 -12.88
N GLN A 71 -20.23 10.46 -14.17
CA GLN A 71 -19.13 9.59 -14.62
C GLN A 71 -17.79 10.00 -13.98
N THR A 72 -17.50 11.30 -13.87
CA THR A 72 -16.27 11.78 -13.21
C THR A 72 -16.24 11.34 -11.75
N ILE A 73 -17.35 11.53 -11.03
CA ILE A 73 -17.45 11.13 -9.60
C ILE A 73 -17.25 9.63 -9.46
N LYS A 74 -17.93 8.82 -10.27
CA LYS A 74 -17.78 7.35 -10.28
C LYS A 74 -16.33 6.93 -10.54
N LEU A 75 -15.70 7.50 -11.57
CA LEU A 75 -14.35 7.12 -11.99
C LEU A 75 -13.27 7.62 -11.03
N MET A 76 -13.50 8.68 -10.26
CA MET A 76 -12.59 9.10 -9.21
C MET A 76 -12.38 8.02 -8.16
N GLU A 77 -13.39 7.21 -7.86
CA GLU A 77 -13.30 6.13 -6.87
C GLU A 77 -12.63 4.88 -7.43
N THR A 78 -12.73 4.62 -8.73
CA THR A 78 -12.30 3.34 -9.32
C THR A 78 -11.03 3.46 -10.16
N GLU A 79 -10.79 4.60 -10.80
CA GLU A 79 -9.67 4.78 -11.73
C GLU A 79 -8.47 5.47 -11.10
N PHE A 80 -8.66 6.21 -10.01
CA PHE A 80 -7.57 6.82 -9.28
C PHE A 80 -7.16 5.93 -8.10
N LEU A 81 -5.87 5.78 -7.91
CA LEU A 81 -5.31 5.24 -6.69
C LEU A 81 -4.95 6.40 -5.75
N TYR A 82 -5.39 6.30 -4.51
CA TYR A 82 -5.03 7.21 -3.44
C TYR A 82 -4.06 6.50 -2.50
N PRO A 83 -2.74 6.72 -2.65
CA PRO A 83 -1.75 6.12 -1.77
C PRO A 83 -1.93 6.64 -0.33
N ASN A 84 -1.61 5.78 0.65
CA ASN A 84 -1.82 6.11 2.06
C ASN A 84 -0.69 6.93 2.66
N LEU A 85 0.52 6.81 2.09
CA LEU A 85 1.73 7.43 2.64
C LEU A 85 2.23 8.60 1.79
N ALA A 86 1.98 8.58 0.47
CA ALA A 86 2.44 9.64 -0.42
C ALA A 86 1.72 10.94 -0.12
N ASP A 87 2.48 11.97 0.24
CA ASP A 87 1.96 13.31 0.49
C ASP A 87 1.49 13.95 -0.82
N ARG A 88 0.29 14.50 -0.82
CA ARG A 88 -0.32 15.20 -1.95
C ARG A 88 -0.73 16.63 -1.58
N ARG A 89 -0.33 17.10 -0.42
CA ARG A 89 -0.53 18.48 0.03
C ARG A 89 0.34 19.44 -0.79
N THR A 90 -0.02 20.69 -0.83
CA THR A 90 0.87 21.74 -1.31
C THR A 90 2.09 21.88 -0.40
N THR A 91 3.18 22.46 -0.90
CA THR A 91 4.38 22.70 -0.09
C THR A 91 4.06 23.49 1.18
N GLN A 92 3.19 24.50 1.07
CA GLN A 92 2.80 25.32 2.22
C GLN A 92 2.04 24.50 3.28
N GLU A 93 1.05 23.69 2.85
CA GLU A 93 0.31 22.82 3.78
C GLU A 93 1.21 21.78 4.44
N TRP A 94 2.20 21.28 3.73
CA TRP A 94 3.19 20.35 4.30
C TRP A 94 4.08 21.05 5.33
N GLU A 95 4.55 22.26 5.04
CA GLU A 95 5.35 23.06 5.99
C GLU A 95 4.56 23.43 7.25
N ASP A 96 3.33 23.90 7.07
CA ASP A 96 2.42 24.25 8.18
C ASP A 96 2.01 23.00 9.00
N GLY A 97 1.94 21.85 8.35
CA GLY A 97 1.64 20.55 8.94
C GLY A 97 2.81 19.87 9.69
N GLY A 98 3.96 20.56 9.84
CA GLY A 98 5.09 20.06 10.63
C GLY A 98 6.16 19.30 9.83
N LYS A 99 6.13 19.38 8.50
CA LYS A 99 7.16 18.82 7.60
C LYS A 99 7.37 17.30 7.71
N GLU A 100 6.32 16.59 8.04
CA GLU A 100 6.34 15.15 8.23
C GLU A 100 6.74 14.42 6.94
N THR A 101 7.74 13.56 7.03
CA THR A 101 8.23 12.79 5.88
C THR A 101 7.46 11.49 5.69
N ILE A 102 7.59 10.88 4.50
CA ILE A 102 7.00 9.55 4.24
C ILE A 102 7.55 8.48 5.22
N PHE A 103 8.79 8.63 5.65
CA PHE A 103 9.40 7.74 6.63
C PHE A 103 8.74 7.89 8.01
N ASP A 104 8.46 9.12 8.44
CA ASP A 104 7.78 9.38 9.72
C ASP A 104 6.37 8.78 9.73
N LEU A 105 5.64 8.92 8.60
CA LEU A 105 4.32 8.31 8.43
C LEU A 105 4.39 6.78 8.44
N ALA A 106 5.37 6.19 7.75
CA ALA A 106 5.60 4.76 7.75
C ALA A 106 5.95 4.24 9.15
N HIS A 107 6.78 4.96 9.90
CA HIS A 107 7.14 4.61 11.27
C HIS A 107 5.93 4.63 12.21
N LYS A 108 5.07 5.64 12.12
CA LYS A 108 3.80 5.67 12.87
C LYS A 108 2.92 4.47 12.55
N LYS A 109 2.74 4.18 11.24
CA LYS A 109 1.94 3.05 10.79
C LYS A 109 2.52 1.71 11.25
N LEU A 110 3.86 1.58 11.23
CA LEU A 110 4.54 0.43 11.80
C LEU A 110 4.20 0.24 13.28
N GLY A 111 4.30 1.30 14.07
CA GLY A 111 3.95 1.25 15.49
C GLY A 111 2.51 0.82 15.76
N GLU A 112 1.56 1.27 14.92
CA GLU A 112 0.16 0.84 14.99
C GLU A 112 0.00 -0.65 14.67
N MET A 113 0.60 -1.12 13.55
CA MET A 113 0.55 -2.52 13.13
C MET A 113 1.17 -3.45 14.17
N MET A 114 2.31 -3.08 14.73
CA MET A 114 3.04 -3.90 15.71
C MET A 114 2.33 -4.01 17.06
N LYS A 115 1.39 -3.12 17.37
CA LYS A 115 0.59 -3.24 18.61
C LYS A 115 -0.38 -4.42 18.57
N ASP A 116 -1.00 -4.69 17.43
CA ASP A 116 -2.15 -5.58 17.34
C ASP A 116 -1.94 -6.78 16.40
N HIS A 117 -0.87 -6.77 15.61
CA HIS A 117 -0.61 -7.81 14.62
C HIS A 117 0.22 -8.97 15.19
N TYR A 118 -0.45 -9.92 15.83
CA TYR A 118 0.14 -11.16 16.38
C TYR A 118 -0.59 -12.38 15.82
N PRO A 119 -0.42 -12.68 14.52
CA PRO A 119 -1.17 -13.75 13.87
C PRO A 119 -0.75 -15.13 14.38
N GLU A 120 -1.75 -15.94 14.77
CA GLU A 120 -1.56 -17.37 15.11
C GLU A 120 -2.03 -18.22 13.91
N TYR A 121 -1.19 -18.39 12.88
CA TYR A 121 -1.52 -19.21 11.70
C TYR A 121 -1.34 -20.72 11.93
N ILE A 122 -0.62 -21.11 12.98
CA ILE A 122 -0.29 -22.50 13.29
C ILE A 122 -0.98 -22.87 14.59
N SER A 123 -1.73 -23.99 14.61
CA SER A 123 -2.36 -24.47 15.83
C SER A 123 -1.31 -24.82 16.88
N ARG A 124 -1.64 -24.66 18.18
CA ARG A 124 -0.72 -24.95 19.28
C ARG A 124 -0.19 -26.37 19.26
N THR A 125 -0.98 -27.33 18.78
CA THR A 125 -0.56 -28.74 18.64
C THR A 125 0.54 -28.89 17.59
N ILE A 126 0.44 -28.16 16.48
CA ILE A 126 1.46 -28.16 15.41
C ILE A 126 2.70 -27.41 15.89
N ASP A 127 2.55 -26.24 16.51
CA ASP A 127 3.66 -25.46 17.07
C ASP A 127 4.49 -26.32 18.07
N LYS A 128 3.80 -27.06 18.96
CA LYS A 128 4.47 -27.95 19.90
C LYS A 128 5.29 -29.01 19.16
N LYS A 129 4.74 -29.70 18.16
CA LYS A 129 5.46 -30.69 17.37
C LYS A 129 6.68 -30.10 16.65
N ILE A 130 6.55 -28.90 16.11
CA ILE A 130 7.67 -28.20 15.45
C ILE A 130 8.78 -27.91 16.47
N ARG A 131 8.46 -27.43 17.67
CA ARG A 131 9.43 -27.13 18.73
C ARG A 131 10.08 -28.35 19.30
N GLU A 132 9.40 -29.48 19.33
CA GLU A 132 9.98 -30.80 19.73
C GLU A 132 10.99 -31.31 18.68
N SER A 133 10.78 -30.98 17.40
CA SER A 133 11.61 -31.44 16.28
C SER A 133 12.76 -30.48 15.93
N PHE A 134 12.65 -29.20 16.30
CA PHE A 134 13.61 -28.15 15.90
C PHE A 134 13.97 -27.26 17.09
N PRO A 135 15.24 -26.84 17.24
CA PRO A 135 15.70 -25.98 18.33
C PRO A 135 15.24 -24.52 18.16
N ILE A 136 13.95 -24.25 18.33
CA ILE A 136 13.39 -22.91 18.28
C ILE A 136 13.63 -22.19 19.59
N LYS A 137 14.47 -21.15 19.57
CA LYS A 137 14.87 -20.38 20.76
C LYS A 137 13.84 -19.34 21.20
N LEU A 138 12.93 -18.92 20.31
CA LEU A 138 11.90 -17.94 20.65
C LEU A 138 10.74 -18.61 21.37
N ASP A 139 10.51 -18.24 22.62
CA ASP A 139 9.40 -18.75 23.42
C ASP A 139 8.06 -18.27 22.85
N HIS A 140 7.05 -19.15 22.92
CA HIS A 140 5.70 -18.81 22.47
C HIS A 140 5.10 -17.61 23.23
N LYS A 141 5.42 -17.44 24.51
CA LYS A 141 5.00 -16.28 25.31
C LYS A 141 5.55 -14.95 24.78
N ASP A 142 6.73 -14.98 24.13
CA ASP A 142 7.39 -13.80 23.59
C ASP A 142 6.85 -13.41 22.19
N MET A 143 5.99 -14.24 21.61
CA MET A 143 5.31 -14.00 20.35
C MET A 143 3.95 -13.31 20.53
N LYS A 144 3.61 -12.88 21.73
CA LYS A 144 2.33 -12.22 22.06
C LYS A 144 2.52 -10.72 22.26
N ASN A 145 1.39 -10.00 22.13
CA ASN A 145 1.33 -8.58 22.48
C ASN A 145 1.70 -8.36 23.96
N GLY A 146 2.36 -7.25 24.27
CA GLY A 146 2.65 -6.83 25.64
C GLY A 146 4.03 -7.25 26.18
N ASN A 147 4.92 -7.75 25.34
CA ASN A 147 6.30 -8.07 25.73
C ASN A 147 7.28 -6.88 25.62
N SER A 148 6.78 -5.67 25.34
CA SER A 148 7.54 -4.43 25.22
C SER A 148 8.73 -4.49 24.24
N ARG A 149 8.65 -5.29 23.20
CA ARG A 149 9.70 -5.40 22.16
C ARG A 149 9.60 -4.32 21.09
N TRP A 150 8.44 -3.70 20.98
CA TRP A 150 8.13 -2.70 19.96
C TRP A 150 7.53 -1.44 20.57
#